data_dd1718943872634d28f12ceb230a0c34
#
_entry.id   dd1718943872634d28f12ceb230a0c34
#
_cell.length_a   1.000
_cell.length_b   1.000
_cell.length_c   1.000
_cell.angle_alpha   90.00
_cell.angle_beta   90.00
_cell.angle_gamma   90.00
#
_symmetry.space_group_name_H-M   'P 1'
#
loop_
_entity.id
_entity.type
_entity.pdbx_description
1 polymer ?
#
loop_
_entity_poly.entity_id
_entity_poly.type
_entity_poly.pdbx_seq_one_letter_code
_entity_poly.pdbx_strand_id
1 'polypeptide(L)'
;TDDLYNILRTRLFEEVGSEEDVLEIIEGYKDALNEARQMQYTNYTVDELSLGIKNAYPFHPSIRDLFARFKENPGFQQTRGYIRLTRLMVKDLYTEDENGIIKAKEKYLINAYDMDLNNGELATTVRGIKSSISNAIAHDIADNGSSIAEIIDKDTGKTDMQDISKLILVSSL
;
A
#
# COMPACT_ATOMS: atom_id res chain seq x y z
N THR A 1 3.12 -18.37 6.60
CA THR A 1 2.53 -17.21 5.88
C THR A 1 2.05 -16.13 6.82
N ASP A 2 1.52 -16.49 7.97
CA ASP A 2 1.10 -15.54 9.02
C ASP A 2 2.28 -14.87 9.72
N ASP A 3 3.45 -15.47 9.63
CA ASP A 3 4.68 -14.98 10.25
C ASP A 3 5.11 -13.59 9.76
N LEU A 4 4.90 -13.27 8.47
CA LEU A 4 5.33 -11.98 7.93
C LEU A 4 4.55 -10.82 8.56
N TYR A 5 3.23 -10.91 8.61
CA TYR A 5 2.41 -9.87 9.22
C TYR A 5 2.67 -9.74 10.73
N ASN A 6 2.90 -10.86 11.40
CA ASN A 6 3.29 -10.86 12.82
C ASN A 6 4.63 -10.15 13.04
N ILE A 7 5.63 -10.43 12.18
CA ILE A 7 6.93 -9.75 12.22
C ILE A 7 6.77 -8.25 11.97
N LEU A 8 5.99 -7.85 10.97
CA LEU A 8 5.77 -6.44 10.66
C LEU A 8 5.04 -5.73 11.81
N ARG A 9 3.97 -6.31 12.34
CA ARG A 9 3.25 -5.74 13.49
C ARG A 9 4.16 -5.52 14.67
N THR A 10 4.87 -6.56 15.10
CA THR A 10 5.75 -6.50 16.29
C THR A 10 6.90 -5.52 16.12
N ARG A 11 7.37 -5.29 14.89
CA ARG A 11 8.53 -4.42 14.64
C ARG A 11 8.17 -2.98 14.34
N LEU A 12 6.95 -2.71 13.89
CA LEU A 12 6.56 -1.40 13.37
C LEU A 12 5.56 -0.68 14.26
N PHE A 13 4.84 -1.39 15.12
CA PHE A 13 3.79 -0.81 15.96
C PHE A 13 3.99 -1.22 17.41
N GLU A 14 3.78 -0.29 18.32
CA GLU A 14 3.71 -0.57 19.76
C GLU A 14 2.36 -1.19 20.11
N GLU A 15 1.30 -0.66 19.49
CA GLU A 15 -0.08 -1.16 19.61
C GLU A 15 -0.75 -1.14 18.24
N VAL A 16 -1.67 -2.06 18.02
CA VAL A 16 -2.58 -2.09 16.87
C VAL A 16 -4.01 -2.02 17.40
N GLY A 17 -4.95 -1.60 16.54
CA GLY A 17 -6.36 -1.49 16.93
C GLY A 17 -6.96 -2.79 17.46
N SER A 18 -8.08 -2.66 18.14
CA SER A 18 -8.81 -3.76 18.79
C SER A 18 -9.49 -4.70 17.78
N GLU A 19 -10.00 -5.83 18.25
CA GLU A 19 -10.85 -6.71 17.42
C GLU A 19 -12.13 -6.00 16.96
N GLU A 20 -12.67 -5.08 17.76
CA GLU A 20 -13.85 -4.29 17.39
C GLU A 20 -13.54 -3.36 16.20
N ASP A 21 -12.39 -2.69 16.22
CA ASP A 21 -11.94 -1.84 15.11
C ASP A 21 -11.79 -2.67 13.82
N VAL A 22 -11.23 -3.88 13.92
CA VAL A 22 -11.09 -4.79 12.77
C VAL A 22 -12.44 -5.21 12.22
N LEU A 23 -13.44 -5.49 13.06
CA LEU A 23 -14.77 -5.84 12.62
C LEU A 23 -15.48 -4.67 11.94
N GLU A 24 -15.33 -3.45 12.45
CA GLU A 24 -15.88 -2.24 11.82
C GLU A 24 -15.28 -2.01 10.42
N ILE A 25 -13.97 -2.18 10.29
CA ILE A 25 -13.28 -2.10 8.99
C ILE A 25 -13.82 -3.15 8.01
N ILE A 26 -13.96 -4.41 8.44
CA ILE A 26 -14.53 -5.49 7.62
C ILE A 26 -15.93 -5.13 7.14
N GLU A 27 -16.77 -4.59 8.03
CA GLU A 27 -18.13 -4.19 7.67
C GLU A 27 -18.14 -3.09 6.61
N GLY A 28 -17.27 -2.11 6.73
CA GLY A 28 -17.11 -1.05 5.73
C GLY A 28 -16.70 -1.55 4.35
N TYR A 29 -15.92 -2.63 4.26
CA TYR A 29 -15.51 -3.22 2.98
C TYR A 29 -16.57 -4.13 2.33
N LYS A 30 -17.53 -4.65 3.09
CA LYS A 30 -18.52 -5.62 2.58
C LYS A 30 -19.36 -5.09 1.43
N ASP A 31 -19.85 -3.86 1.55
CA ASP A 31 -20.73 -3.27 0.54
C ASP A 31 -19.99 -3.07 -0.78
N ALA A 32 -18.79 -2.51 -0.74
CA ALA A 32 -17.95 -2.33 -1.91
C ALA A 32 -17.57 -3.68 -2.57
N LEU A 33 -17.27 -4.71 -1.76
CA LEU A 33 -16.98 -6.04 -2.28
C LEU A 33 -18.21 -6.68 -2.94
N ASN A 34 -19.39 -6.55 -2.32
CA ASN A 34 -20.62 -7.09 -2.88
C ASN A 34 -20.98 -6.42 -4.20
N GLU A 35 -20.80 -5.10 -4.31
CA GLU A 35 -20.98 -4.36 -5.56
C GLU A 35 -20.00 -4.85 -6.64
N ALA A 36 -18.71 -4.95 -6.31
CA ALA A 36 -17.69 -5.45 -7.23
C ALA A 36 -17.99 -6.89 -7.72
N ARG A 37 -18.55 -7.74 -6.86
CA ARG A 37 -18.97 -9.09 -7.23
C ARG A 37 -20.20 -9.10 -8.14
N GLN A 38 -21.18 -8.24 -7.89
CA GLN A 38 -22.35 -8.08 -8.75
C GLN A 38 -21.94 -7.62 -10.15
N MET A 39 -20.94 -6.74 -10.24
CA MET A 39 -20.35 -6.28 -11.49
C MET A 39 -19.40 -7.30 -12.14
N GLN A 40 -19.18 -8.45 -11.50
CA GLN A 40 -18.24 -9.49 -11.95
C GLN A 40 -16.77 -9.04 -12.04
N TYR A 41 -16.39 -8.03 -11.28
CA TYR A 41 -15.00 -7.55 -11.21
C TYR A 41 -14.11 -8.42 -10.31
N THR A 42 -14.72 -9.18 -9.41
CA THR A 42 -14.00 -10.09 -8.51
C THR A 42 -14.85 -11.30 -8.13
N ASN A 43 -14.19 -12.42 -7.86
CA ASN A 43 -14.78 -13.61 -7.24
C ASN A 43 -14.47 -13.71 -5.74
N TYR A 44 -13.75 -12.74 -5.19
CA TYR A 44 -13.37 -12.72 -3.78
C TYR A 44 -14.61 -12.68 -2.89
N THR A 45 -14.66 -13.54 -1.89
CA THR A 45 -15.82 -13.63 -0.99
C THR A 45 -15.65 -12.74 0.23
N VAL A 46 -16.76 -12.42 0.90
CA VAL A 46 -16.73 -11.66 2.16
C VAL A 46 -15.96 -12.40 3.25
N ASP A 47 -16.07 -13.74 3.29
CA ASP A 47 -15.37 -14.56 4.28
C ASP A 47 -13.85 -14.56 4.04
N GLU A 48 -13.43 -14.66 2.78
CA GLU A 48 -12.01 -14.56 2.40
C GLU A 48 -11.45 -13.19 2.73
N LEU A 49 -12.19 -12.11 2.45
CA LEU A 49 -11.79 -10.75 2.81
C LEU A 49 -11.67 -10.60 4.32
N SER A 50 -12.68 -11.04 5.06
CA SER A 50 -12.72 -10.95 6.52
C SER A 50 -11.54 -11.67 7.17
N LEU A 51 -11.27 -12.89 6.73
CA LEU A 51 -10.11 -13.66 7.21
C LEU A 51 -8.79 -12.97 6.82
N GLY A 52 -8.71 -12.47 5.59
CA GLY A 52 -7.55 -11.73 5.10
C GLY A 52 -7.26 -10.49 5.94
N ILE A 53 -8.26 -9.66 6.22
CA ILE A 53 -8.11 -8.45 7.05
C ILE A 53 -7.71 -8.82 8.49
N LYS A 54 -8.37 -9.79 9.12
CA LYS A 54 -8.01 -10.24 10.48
C LYS A 54 -6.56 -10.67 10.60
N ASN A 55 -6.05 -11.37 9.58
CA ASN A 55 -4.68 -11.86 9.57
C ASN A 55 -3.65 -10.77 9.25
N ALA A 56 -4.01 -9.80 8.40
CA ALA A 56 -3.08 -8.79 7.89
C ALA A 56 -3.09 -7.47 8.65
N TYR A 57 -4.16 -7.15 9.37
CA TYR A 57 -4.33 -5.85 10.04
C TYR A 57 -3.06 -5.40 10.80
N PRO A 58 -2.63 -4.15 10.70
CA PRO A 58 -3.27 -3.00 10.06
C PRO A 58 -3.02 -2.87 8.54
N PHE A 59 -2.46 -3.89 7.91
CA PHE A 59 -2.19 -3.90 6.48
C PHE A 59 -3.37 -4.46 5.68
N HIS A 60 -3.53 -3.99 4.44
CA HIS A 60 -4.43 -4.64 3.50
C HIS A 60 -3.88 -6.01 3.09
N PRO A 61 -4.71 -7.06 2.96
CA PRO A 61 -4.25 -8.42 2.65
C PRO A 61 -3.42 -8.53 1.37
N SER A 62 -3.67 -7.67 0.36
CA SER A 62 -2.93 -7.66 -0.90
C SER A 62 -1.46 -7.31 -0.78
N ILE A 63 -1.03 -6.67 0.32
CA ILE A 63 0.39 -6.31 0.53
C ILE A 63 1.27 -7.56 0.47
N ARG A 64 0.82 -8.69 1.01
CA ARG A 64 1.57 -9.94 0.95
C ARG A 64 1.84 -10.39 -0.48
N ASP A 65 0.81 -10.36 -1.31
CA ASP A 65 0.90 -10.86 -2.69
C ASP A 65 1.73 -9.92 -3.58
N LEU A 66 1.61 -8.62 -3.32
CA LEU A 66 2.42 -7.60 -3.98
C LEU A 66 3.89 -7.75 -3.60
N PHE A 67 4.17 -7.92 -2.34
CA PHE A 67 5.54 -8.10 -1.89
C PHE A 67 6.13 -9.47 -2.24
N ALA A 68 5.33 -10.50 -2.40
CA ALA A 68 5.82 -11.79 -2.91
C ALA A 68 6.49 -11.63 -4.28
N ARG A 69 6.00 -10.73 -5.11
CA ARG A 69 6.57 -10.41 -6.43
C ARG A 69 7.94 -9.75 -6.34
N PHE A 70 8.16 -8.92 -5.33
CA PHE A 70 9.49 -8.31 -5.12
C PHE A 70 10.59 -9.33 -4.81
N LYS A 71 10.25 -10.47 -4.19
CA LYS A 71 11.24 -11.54 -3.90
C LYS A 71 11.89 -12.12 -5.15
N GLU A 72 11.22 -12.03 -6.28
CA GLU A 72 11.73 -12.56 -7.54
C GLU A 72 12.79 -11.64 -8.16
N ASN A 73 12.94 -10.42 -7.64
CA ASN A 73 13.93 -9.47 -8.11
C ASN A 73 15.28 -9.64 -7.36
N PRO A 74 16.40 -9.87 -8.07
CA PRO A 74 17.72 -10.08 -7.46
C PRO A 74 18.20 -8.92 -6.56
N GLY A 75 17.74 -7.69 -6.82
CA GLY A 75 18.06 -6.50 -6.04
C GLY A 75 17.31 -6.38 -4.72
N PHE A 76 16.28 -7.20 -4.52
CA PHE A 76 15.47 -7.16 -3.32
C PHE A 76 15.93 -8.25 -2.33
N GLN A 77 16.60 -7.82 -1.27
CA GLN A 77 17.18 -8.73 -0.28
C GLN A 77 16.12 -9.38 0.61
N GLN A 78 15.31 -10.27 0.04
CA GLN A 78 14.36 -11.12 0.77
C GLN A 78 13.59 -10.38 1.90
N THR A 79 13.45 -10.99 3.09
CA THR A 79 12.70 -10.46 4.23
C THR A 79 13.20 -9.10 4.73
N ARG A 80 14.49 -8.79 4.62
CA ARG A 80 15.04 -7.49 5.04
C ARG A 80 14.57 -6.34 4.15
N GLY A 81 14.52 -6.56 2.84
CA GLY A 81 14.00 -5.59 1.89
C GLY A 81 12.54 -5.23 2.18
N TYR A 82 11.75 -6.24 2.53
CA TYR A 82 10.37 -6.08 2.96
C TYR A 82 10.20 -5.20 4.19
N ILE A 83 10.89 -5.58 5.25
CA ILE A 83 10.81 -4.85 6.52
C ILE A 83 11.24 -3.40 6.30
N ARG A 84 12.29 -3.17 5.51
CA ARG A 84 12.76 -1.83 5.18
C ARG A 84 11.73 -1.02 4.41
N LEU A 85 11.18 -1.58 3.33
CA LEU A 85 10.18 -0.89 2.50
C LEU A 85 8.93 -0.56 3.30
N THR A 86 8.40 -1.53 4.04
CA THR A 86 7.21 -1.34 4.88
C THR A 86 7.47 -0.33 5.99
N ARG A 87 8.65 -0.36 6.60
CA ARG A 87 9.04 0.62 7.62
C ARG A 87 9.08 2.05 7.07
N LEU A 88 9.60 2.24 5.86
CA LEU A 88 9.63 3.55 5.22
C LEU A 88 8.22 4.05 4.91
N MET A 89 7.36 3.17 4.41
CA MET A 89 5.95 3.46 4.18
C MET A 89 5.22 3.87 5.47
N VAL A 90 5.32 3.05 6.52
CA VAL A 90 4.69 3.33 7.82
C VAL A 90 5.25 4.62 8.42
N LYS A 91 6.56 4.84 8.38
CA LYS A 91 7.17 6.07 8.85
C LYS A 91 6.59 7.29 8.14
N ASP A 92 6.45 7.25 6.82
CA ASP A 92 5.89 8.37 6.06
C ASP A 92 4.42 8.64 6.42
N LEU A 93 3.61 7.59 6.57
CA LEU A 93 2.21 7.70 6.95
C LEU A 93 1.99 8.27 8.36
N TYR A 94 2.88 7.96 9.31
CA TYR A 94 2.77 8.38 10.71
C TYR A 94 3.60 9.63 11.04
N THR A 95 4.36 10.17 10.10
CA THR A 95 5.07 11.45 10.27
C THR A 95 4.12 12.61 9.94
N GLU A 96 4.09 13.62 10.81
CA GLU A 96 3.40 14.86 10.52
C GLU A 96 4.01 15.56 9.30
N ASP A 97 3.16 16.02 8.40
CA ASP A 97 3.57 16.86 7.29
C ASP A 97 3.78 18.33 7.74
N GLU A 98 4.12 19.21 6.79
CA GLU A 98 4.34 20.64 7.04
C GLU A 98 3.11 21.36 7.62
N ASN A 99 1.92 20.77 7.47
CA ASN A 99 0.64 21.30 7.97
C ASN A 99 0.21 20.61 9.29
N GLY A 100 1.01 19.72 9.86
CA GLY A 100 0.70 18.97 11.06
C GLY A 100 -0.29 17.81 10.82
N ILE A 101 -0.44 17.35 9.57
CA ILE A 101 -1.34 16.27 9.20
C ILE A 101 -0.60 14.93 9.25
N ILE A 102 -1.19 13.96 9.92
CA ILE A 102 -0.74 12.56 9.94
C ILE A 102 -1.63 11.76 8.98
N LYS A 103 -1.09 11.35 7.83
CA LYS A 103 -1.83 10.64 6.77
C LYS A 103 -2.49 9.35 7.27
N ALA A 104 -1.84 8.65 8.23
CA ALA A 104 -2.37 7.42 8.81
C ALA A 104 -3.72 7.57 9.49
N LYS A 105 -4.08 8.77 9.99
CA LYS A 105 -5.36 9.02 10.66
C LYS A 105 -6.57 8.91 9.74
N GLU A 106 -6.36 9.02 8.44
CA GLU A 106 -7.42 8.92 7.43
C GLU A 106 -7.49 7.54 6.77
N LYS A 107 -6.69 6.58 7.25
CA LYS A 107 -6.58 5.23 6.66
C LYS A 107 -7.21 4.18 7.55
N TYR A 108 -8.05 3.34 6.97
CA TYR A 108 -8.57 2.14 7.63
C TYR A 108 -7.57 0.98 7.57
N LEU A 109 -6.89 0.82 6.44
CA LEU A 109 -5.85 -0.18 6.20
C LEU A 109 -4.68 0.47 5.46
N ILE A 110 -3.48 0.01 5.73
CA ILE A 110 -2.28 0.40 5.00
C ILE A 110 -2.22 -0.43 3.71
N ASN A 111 -2.27 0.25 2.57
CA ASN A 111 -2.28 -0.35 1.25
C ASN A 111 -0.93 -0.19 0.54
N ALA A 112 -0.68 -1.00 -0.49
CA ALA A 112 0.53 -0.89 -1.27
C ALA A 112 0.66 0.46 -2.02
N TYR A 113 -0.47 1.09 -2.37
CA TYR A 113 -0.49 2.41 -3.01
C TYR A 113 -0.23 3.57 -2.04
N ASP A 114 -0.20 3.33 -0.74
CA ASP A 114 0.17 4.34 0.25
C ASP A 114 1.65 4.72 0.22
N MET A 115 2.44 4.11 -0.65
CA MET A 115 3.82 4.51 -0.89
C MET A 115 3.90 5.92 -1.49
N ASP A 116 4.60 6.83 -0.81
CA ASP A 116 4.93 8.13 -1.38
C ASP A 116 6.20 8.03 -2.23
N LEU A 117 6.02 7.95 -3.55
CA LEU A 117 7.13 7.85 -4.50
C LEU A 117 7.81 9.20 -4.77
N ASN A 118 7.32 10.30 -4.20
CA ASN A 118 8.04 11.58 -4.11
C ASN A 118 9.00 11.62 -2.90
N ASN A 119 8.82 10.73 -1.91
CA ASN A 119 9.75 10.58 -0.80
C ASN A 119 11.06 9.98 -1.30
N GLY A 120 12.16 10.73 -1.17
CA GLY A 120 13.46 10.39 -1.78
C GLY A 120 14.02 9.04 -1.33
N GLU A 121 13.86 8.64 -0.07
CA GLU A 121 14.35 7.35 0.44
C GLU A 121 13.49 6.18 -0.05
N LEU A 122 12.18 6.34 -0.03
CA LEU A 122 11.23 5.33 -0.49
C LEU A 122 11.35 5.13 -2.00
N ALA A 123 11.35 6.23 -2.77
CA ALA A 123 11.53 6.20 -4.22
C ALA A 123 12.85 5.54 -4.62
N THR A 124 13.95 5.87 -3.94
CA THR A 124 15.25 5.24 -4.18
C THR A 124 15.22 3.74 -3.91
N THR A 125 14.55 3.33 -2.85
CA THR A 125 14.40 1.90 -2.50
C THR A 125 13.60 1.15 -3.58
N VAL A 126 12.50 1.70 -4.06
CA VAL A 126 11.67 1.10 -5.12
C VAL A 126 12.42 1.05 -6.46
N ARG A 127 13.09 2.15 -6.84
CA ARG A 127 13.91 2.20 -8.06
C ARG A 127 15.09 1.23 -8.02
N GLY A 128 15.62 0.96 -6.84
CA GLY A 128 16.70 -0.02 -6.63
C GLY A 128 16.26 -1.48 -6.88
N ILE A 129 14.96 -1.78 -6.85
CA ILE A 129 14.44 -3.11 -7.18
C ILE A 129 14.62 -3.39 -8.68
N LYS A 130 14.29 -2.41 -9.51
CA LYS A 130 14.41 -2.51 -10.98
C LYS A 130 14.68 -1.13 -11.57
N SER A 131 15.90 -0.88 -11.96
CA SER A 131 16.33 0.44 -12.45
C SER A 131 15.57 0.93 -13.69
N SER A 132 15.10 0.00 -14.53
CA SER A 132 14.36 0.33 -15.76
C SER A 132 13.02 1.03 -15.52
N ILE A 133 12.45 0.93 -14.31
CA ILE A 133 11.17 1.57 -13.97
C ILE A 133 11.29 3.03 -13.55
N SER A 134 12.51 3.54 -13.32
CA SER A 134 12.73 4.90 -12.81
C SER A 134 12.09 5.97 -13.70
N ASN A 135 12.23 5.84 -15.02
CA ASN A 135 11.62 6.77 -15.97
C ASN A 135 10.09 6.69 -15.98
N ALA A 136 9.54 5.47 -15.89
CA ALA A 136 8.11 5.28 -15.81
C ALA A 136 7.52 5.87 -14.51
N ILE A 137 8.21 5.71 -13.38
CA ILE A 137 7.78 6.34 -12.13
C ILE A 137 7.72 7.86 -12.28
N ALA A 138 8.79 8.49 -12.78
CA ALA A 138 8.86 9.94 -12.89
C ALA A 138 7.87 10.49 -13.93
N HIS A 139 7.71 9.82 -15.07
CA HIS A 139 6.81 10.28 -16.12
C HIS A 139 5.33 10.06 -15.77
N ASP A 140 4.99 8.88 -15.27
CA ASP A 140 3.60 8.45 -15.18
C ASP A 140 3.01 8.57 -13.77
N ILE A 141 3.80 8.43 -12.70
CA ILE A 141 3.28 8.20 -11.35
C ILE A 141 3.56 9.33 -10.38
N ALA A 142 4.85 9.71 -10.21
CA ALA A 142 5.27 10.66 -9.19
C ALA A 142 6.56 11.39 -9.58
N ASP A 143 6.44 12.72 -9.74
CA ASP A 143 7.54 13.66 -9.99
C ASP A 143 7.21 15.05 -9.42
N ASN A 144 6.96 15.12 -8.12
CA ASN A 144 6.70 16.37 -7.39
C ASN A 144 5.59 17.23 -8.03
N GLY A 145 4.53 16.60 -8.48
CA GLY A 145 3.36 17.24 -9.08
C GLY A 145 3.39 17.39 -10.60
N SER A 146 4.42 16.85 -11.27
CA SER A 146 4.58 16.97 -12.74
C SER A 146 4.37 15.69 -13.51
N SER A 147 4.17 14.54 -12.84
CA SER A 147 3.80 13.29 -13.51
C SER A 147 2.37 13.31 -14.06
N ILE A 148 2.07 12.42 -15.00
CA ILE A 148 0.74 12.35 -15.63
C ILE A 148 -0.34 12.08 -14.58
N ALA A 149 -0.14 11.12 -13.68
CA ALA A 149 -1.12 10.80 -12.64
C ALA A 149 -1.35 11.98 -11.68
N GLU A 150 -0.29 12.67 -11.25
CA GLU A 150 -0.40 13.83 -10.36
C GLU A 150 -1.14 15.01 -11.01
N ILE A 151 -0.92 15.26 -12.30
CA ILE A 151 -1.63 16.31 -13.05
C ILE A 151 -3.12 16.00 -13.12
N ILE A 152 -3.50 14.78 -13.46
CA ILE A 152 -4.90 14.38 -13.55
C ILE A 152 -5.57 14.44 -12.17
N ASP A 153 -4.93 13.95 -11.14
CA ASP A 153 -5.45 13.96 -9.76
C ASP A 153 -5.64 15.39 -9.24
N LYS A 154 -4.73 16.31 -9.58
CA LYS A 154 -4.85 17.72 -9.23
C LYS A 154 -6.11 18.34 -9.82
N ASP A 155 -6.45 17.99 -11.05
CA ASP A 155 -7.64 18.52 -11.71
C ASP A 155 -8.93 17.94 -11.11
N THR A 156 -8.90 16.72 -10.60
CA THR A 156 -10.06 16.04 -9.98
C THR A 156 -10.17 16.28 -8.49
N GLY A 157 -9.10 16.71 -7.83
CA GLY A 157 -9.02 16.86 -6.37
C GLY A 157 -8.99 15.51 -5.63
N LYS A 158 -8.59 14.41 -6.32
CA LYS A 158 -8.49 13.04 -5.81
C LYS A 158 -7.06 12.53 -5.93
N THR A 159 -6.83 11.27 -5.54
CA THR A 159 -5.55 10.56 -5.67
C THR A 159 -5.69 9.26 -6.48
N ASP A 160 -6.84 9.05 -7.12
CA ASP A 160 -7.21 7.79 -7.75
C ASP A 160 -6.21 7.35 -8.83
N MET A 161 -5.70 8.29 -9.63
CA MET A 161 -4.78 7.98 -10.73
C MET A 161 -3.40 7.58 -10.20
N GLN A 162 -2.89 8.28 -9.20
CA GLN A 162 -1.64 7.91 -8.53
C GLN A 162 -1.77 6.55 -7.84
N ASP A 163 -2.86 6.29 -7.14
CA ASP A 163 -3.08 5.05 -6.41
C ASP A 163 -3.17 3.84 -7.36
N ILE A 164 -3.95 3.96 -8.44
CA ILE A 164 -4.05 2.94 -9.48
C ILE A 164 -2.69 2.71 -10.16
N SER A 165 -1.98 3.76 -10.50
CA SER A 165 -0.68 3.69 -11.16
C SER A 165 0.37 2.99 -10.27
N LYS A 166 0.35 3.25 -8.96
CA LYS A 166 1.20 2.56 -7.98
C LYS A 166 0.85 1.07 -7.87
N LEU A 167 -0.44 0.71 -7.89
CA LEU A 167 -0.85 -0.69 -7.89
C LEU A 167 -0.40 -1.42 -9.16
N ILE A 168 -0.52 -0.78 -10.33
CA ILE A 168 -0.03 -1.32 -11.61
C ILE A 168 1.49 -1.50 -11.54
N LEU A 169 2.22 -0.50 -11.05
CA LEU A 169 3.67 -0.57 -10.88
C LEU A 169 4.07 -1.78 -10.04
N VAL A 170 3.49 -1.90 -8.85
CA VAL A 170 3.80 -3.00 -7.91
C VAL A 170 3.44 -4.36 -8.50
N SER A 171 2.35 -4.44 -9.28
CA SER A 171 1.93 -5.67 -9.95
C SER A 171 2.83 -6.06 -11.13
N SER A 172 3.62 -5.14 -11.66
CA SER A 172 4.52 -5.34 -12.80
C SER A 172 5.97 -5.65 -12.40
N LEU A 173 6.28 -5.53 -11.11
CA LEU A 173 7.59 -5.82 -10.54
C LEU A 173 7.74 -7.30 -10.21
#